data_70764a7d46144af5a3d07ef87da872aa
#
_entry.id   70764a7d46144af5a3d07ef87da872aa
#
_cell.length_a   1.000
_cell.length_b   1.000
_cell.length_c   1.000
_cell.angle_alpha   90.00
_cell.angle_beta   90.00
_cell.angle_gamma   90.00
#
_symmetry.space_group_name_H-M   'P 1'
#
loop_
_entity.id
_entity.type
_entity.pdbx_description
1 polymer ?
#
loop_
_entity_poly.entity_id
_entity_poly.type
_entity_poly.pdbx_seq_one_letter_code
_entity_poly.pdbx_strand_id
1 'polypeptide(L)'
;TPNLLCRVVETVQGGGMVILLLKTMESLKQLYSLAMDAHHNLRTETHTDTEPRFNERLVLSLKDCSACLVVDDELNILPLSKHAKAVRPMEADEEVDADERPKTANERELDELKETTADTQPIGPIVGVSKTLDQAKAVMSFVDAISEKTLNRTMALTAARGRGKSAALGLAVSAAVAYGYSNIFVTAPSPENLSTVFEFILKGFDALGMKEHQEYELVQADNPDLNKALVRVNIFKDHRQTVQYINPSDWQHLAQAELLIVDEAAAIPLPIVKKLLGPYLVLLASTVNGYEGTGRALSLKLIEDLKKSKGSGKTGSLGDRTMRELSLEEPIRYAPGDPIEAWLCQLLCLDAAQVPKLQLNSLPLPAQCSLFMVNRDALFSYHEASEKFLFKMMSLFVSSHYKNSPNDLLLMADAPAHHLLVLLPPIDVDSEQADLPEVLVAIQICAEGALSRDTVKASLKRGLRPSGDLIPWTLTQHFLHDSF
;
A
#
# COMPACT_ATOMS: atom_id res chain seq x y z
N THR A 1 -16.87 -1.62 4.21
CA THR A 1 -15.64 -2.00 4.96
C THR A 1 -14.53 -1.00 4.72
N PRO A 2 -13.62 -0.76 5.69
CA PRO A 2 -12.49 0.16 5.52
C PRO A 2 -11.61 -0.15 4.30
N ASN A 3 -11.35 -1.43 4.03
CA ASN A 3 -10.60 -1.85 2.83
C ASN A 3 -11.32 -1.45 1.53
N LEU A 4 -12.65 -1.60 1.47
CA LEU A 4 -13.40 -1.21 0.29
C LEU A 4 -13.39 0.32 0.11
N LEU A 5 -13.59 1.07 1.20
CA LEU A 5 -13.51 2.53 1.18
C LEU A 5 -12.17 3.01 0.63
N CYS A 6 -11.07 2.51 1.17
CA CYS A 6 -9.73 2.85 0.72
C CYS A 6 -9.52 2.51 -0.77
N ARG A 7 -9.91 1.30 -1.18
CA ARG A 7 -9.77 0.84 -2.57
C ARG A 7 -10.54 1.71 -3.55
N VAL A 8 -11.78 2.08 -3.22
CA VAL A 8 -12.61 2.91 -4.10
C VAL A 8 -12.08 4.34 -4.16
N VAL A 9 -11.81 4.97 -3.01
CA VAL A 9 -11.34 6.36 -2.97
C VAL A 9 -10.00 6.52 -3.70
N GLU A 10 -9.04 5.62 -3.49
CA GLU A 10 -7.72 5.70 -4.13
C GLU A 10 -7.74 5.50 -5.65
N THR A 11 -8.84 5.01 -6.24
CA THR A 11 -8.94 4.84 -7.69
C THR A 11 -9.49 6.06 -8.42
N VAL A 12 -10.11 6.99 -7.71
CA VAL A 12 -10.71 8.19 -8.29
C VAL A 12 -9.62 9.21 -8.63
N GLN A 13 -9.71 9.80 -9.82
CA GLN A 13 -8.78 10.84 -10.26
C GLN A 13 -9.22 12.21 -9.77
N GLY A 14 -8.28 13.17 -9.73
CA GLY A 14 -8.57 14.56 -9.43
C GLY A 14 -9.66 15.12 -10.37
N GLY A 15 -10.57 15.91 -9.82
CA GLY A 15 -11.80 16.36 -10.51
C GLY A 15 -12.92 15.31 -10.51
N GLY A 16 -12.67 14.07 -10.09
CA GLY A 16 -13.68 13.05 -9.91
C GLY A 16 -14.46 13.19 -8.60
N MET A 17 -15.47 12.34 -8.42
CA MET A 17 -16.36 12.38 -7.27
C MET A 17 -16.53 11.00 -6.65
N VAL A 18 -16.53 10.93 -5.32
CA VAL A 18 -16.89 9.73 -4.55
C VAL A 18 -18.25 9.96 -3.90
N ILE A 19 -19.23 9.15 -4.23
CA ILE A 19 -20.60 9.26 -3.70
C ILE A 19 -20.85 8.08 -2.76
N LEU A 20 -21.13 8.38 -1.49
CA LEU A 20 -21.56 7.42 -0.48
C LEU A 20 -23.09 7.50 -0.31
N LEU A 21 -23.81 6.53 -0.85
CA LEU A 21 -25.25 6.44 -0.71
C LEU A 21 -25.61 5.63 0.54
N LEU A 22 -26.30 6.26 1.47
CA LEU A 22 -26.80 5.64 2.71
C LEU A 22 -28.30 5.41 2.57
N LYS A 23 -28.69 4.13 2.56
CA LYS A 23 -30.09 3.74 2.36
C LYS A 23 -30.88 3.85 3.68
N THR A 24 -32.09 4.43 3.63
CA THR A 24 -33.08 4.45 4.73
C THR A 24 -32.55 5.02 6.06
N MET A 25 -32.01 6.23 6.05
CA MET A 25 -31.58 6.91 7.26
C MET A 25 -32.49 8.09 7.56
N GLU A 26 -33.13 8.08 8.74
CA GLU A 26 -33.91 9.18 9.25
C GLU A 26 -33.06 10.20 10.02
N SER A 27 -31.91 9.78 10.51
CA SER A 27 -30.95 10.65 11.19
C SER A 27 -29.53 10.11 11.11
N LEU A 28 -28.53 11.01 11.18
CA LEU A 28 -27.12 10.63 11.24
C LEU A 28 -26.76 9.80 12.49
N LYS A 29 -27.55 9.88 13.57
CA LYS A 29 -27.37 9.00 14.71
C LYS A 29 -27.53 7.52 14.35
N GLN A 30 -28.34 7.21 13.34
CA GLN A 30 -28.48 5.82 12.87
C GLN A 30 -27.22 5.33 12.19
N LEU A 31 -26.38 6.22 11.63
CA LEU A 31 -25.09 5.85 11.05
C LEU A 31 -24.13 5.26 12.10
N TYR A 32 -24.20 5.74 13.34
CA TYR A 32 -23.39 5.17 14.43
C TYR A 32 -23.77 3.73 14.76
N SER A 33 -25.02 3.34 14.56
CA SER A 33 -25.53 1.99 14.86
C SER A 33 -25.58 1.07 13.64
N LEU A 34 -25.18 1.55 12.46
CA LEU A 34 -25.17 0.76 11.22
C LEU A 34 -24.18 -0.41 11.33
N ALA A 35 -24.71 -1.63 11.32
CA ALA A 35 -23.88 -2.81 11.21
C ALA A 35 -23.32 -2.91 9.76
N MET A 36 -22.01 -2.93 9.63
CA MET A 36 -21.36 -3.26 8.37
C MET A 36 -21.39 -4.79 8.15
N ASP A 37 -21.38 -5.25 6.89
CA ASP A 37 -21.23 -6.67 6.59
C ASP A 37 -19.97 -7.27 7.24
N ALA A 38 -18.93 -6.46 7.41
CA ALA A 38 -17.72 -6.85 8.11
C ALA A 38 -17.97 -7.22 9.58
N HIS A 39 -18.94 -6.62 10.25
CA HIS A 39 -19.26 -6.91 11.65
C HIS A 39 -19.73 -8.35 11.86
N HIS A 40 -20.36 -8.96 10.85
CA HIS A 40 -20.74 -10.37 10.94
C HIS A 40 -19.50 -11.28 11.12
N ASN A 41 -18.38 -10.93 10.48
CA ASN A 41 -17.13 -11.68 10.58
C ASN A 41 -16.33 -11.39 11.86
N LEU A 42 -16.72 -10.36 12.63
CA LEU A 42 -16.09 -10.00 13.90
C LEU A 42 -16.75 -10.68 15.11
N ARG A 43 -17.91 -11.26 14.91
CA ARG A 43 -18.68 -11.94 15.96
C ARG A 43 -18.15 -13.35 16.18
N THR A 44 -18.14 -13.74 17.44
CA THR A 44 -17.95 -15.14 17.84
C THR A 44 -19.29 -15.72 18.29
N GLU A 45 -19.38 -17.03 18.55
CA GLU A 45 -20.63 -17.65 18.98
C GLU A 45 -21.12 -17.07 20.33
N THR A 46 -20.18 -16.76 21.22
CA THR A 46 -20.49 -16.22 22.56
C THR A 46 -20.58 -14.71 22.59
N HIS A 47 -19.85 -14.03 21.72
CA HIS A 47 -19.76 -12.57 21.68
C HIS A 47 -20.36 -12.04 20.38
N THR A 48 -21.65 -11.67 20.46
CA THR A 48 -22.43 -11.22 19.29
C THR A 48 -22.57 -9.70 19.19
N ASP A 49 -22.39 -8.98 20.31
CA ASP A 49 -22.65 -7.56 20.39
C ASP A 49 -21.41 -6.77 19.95
N THR A 50 -21.47 -6.22 18.75
CA THR A 50 -20.44 -5.33 18.21
C THR A 50 -20.79 -3.88 18.49
N GLU A 51 -19.85 -3.11 19.01
CA GLU A 51 -20.00 -1.66 19.20
C GLU A 51 -19.35 -0.94 18.02
N PRO A 52 -20.11 -0.15 17.23
CA PRO A 52 -19.63 0.43 15.96
C PRO A 52 -18.80 1.71 16.20
N ARG A 53 -17.71 1.63 16.94
CA ARG A 53 -16.79 2.75 17.26
C ARG A 53 -16.12 3.31 16.00
N PHE A 54 -15.82 2.42 15.05
CA PHE A 54 -15.25 2.86 13.79
C PHE A 54 -16.21 3.76 13.00
N ASN A 55 -17.52 3.45 13.01
CA ASN A 55 -18.53 4.29 12.35
C ASN A 55 -18.60 5.67 12.99
N GLU A 56 -18.57 5.74 14.32
CA GLU A 56 -18.56 7.01 15.03
C GLU A 56 -17.35 7.84 14.64
N ARG A 57 -16.16 7.23 14.65
CA ARG A 57 -14.91 7.89 14.24
C ARG A 57 -14.97 8.33 12.78
N LEU A 58 -15.53 7.50 11.86
CA LEU A 58 -15.73 7.86 10.46
C LEU A 58 -16.59 9.12 10.32
N VAL A 59 -17.75 9.16 10.97
CA VAL A 59 -18.69 10.31 10.91
C VAL A 59 -18.05 11.56 11.47
N LEU A 60 -17.38 11.45 12.62
CA LEU A 60 -16.69 12.58 13.23
C LEU A 60 -15.54 13.10 12.37
N SER A 61 -14.85 12.23 11.65
CA SER A 61 -13.75 12.61 10.77
C SER A 61 -14.21 13.44 9.54
N LEU A 62 -15.45 13.25 9.08
CA LEU A 62 -15.99 14.00 7.94
C LEU A 62 -16.05 15.50 8.22
N LYS A 63 -16.15 15.93 9.49
CA LYS A 63 -16.15 17.37 9.87
C LYS A 63 -14.86 18.07 9.45
N ASP A 64 -13.73 17.36 9.38
CA ASP A 64 -12.42 17.90 9.09
C ASP A 64 -12.02 17.76 7.60
N CYS A 65 -12.79 16.98 6.82
CA CYS A 65 -12.61 16.87 5.38
C CYS A 65 -13.18 18.10 4.66
N SER A 66 -12.30 18.95 4.13
CA SER A 66 -12.71 20.18 3.45
C SER A 66 -13.45 19.96 2.13
N ALA A 67 -13.25 18.80 1.50
CA ALA A 67 -13.88 18.44 0.23
C ALA A 67 -15.08 17.50 0.40
N CYS A 68 -15.67 17.41 1.60
CA CYS A 68 -16.82 16.56 1.88
C CYS A 68 -18.09 17.40 2.03
N LEU A 69 -19.14 17.00 1.32
CA LEU A 69 -20.50 17.50 1.47
C LEU A 69 -21.40 16.37 1.93
N VAL A 70 -22.23 16.67 2.93
CA VAL A 70 -23.31 15.77 3.34
C VAL A 70 -24.62 16.42 2.91
N VAL A 71 -25.41 15.69 2.13
CA VAL A 71 -26.67 16.18 1.55
C VAL A 71 -27.80 15.24 1.89
N ASP A 72 -29.01 15.76 1.96
CA ASP A 72 -30.23 14.96 2.07
C ASP A 72 -30.71 14.47 0.69
N ASP A 73 -31.82 13.80 0.63
CA ASP A 73 -32.45 13.27 -0.59
C ASP A 73 -32.99 14.39 -1.52
N GLU A 74 -33.21 15.59 -1.01
CA GLU A 74 -33.55 16.79 -1.77
C GLU A 74 -32.33 17.61 -2.22
N LEU A 75 -31.12 17.11 -1.94
CA LEU A 75 -29.81 17.74 -2.20
C LEU A 75 -29.57 19.02 -1.37
N ASN A 76 -30.28 19.21 -0.25
CA ASN A 76 -29.95 20.27 0.67
C ASN A 76 -28.66 19.94 1.43
N ILE A 77 -27.75 20.89 1.53
CA ILE A 77 -26.47 20.72 2.25
C ILE A 77 -26.74 20.72 3.75
N LEU A 78 -26.41 19.62 4.41
CA LEU A 78 -26.51 19.49 5.86
C LEU A 78 -25.27 20.13 6.53
N PRO A 79 -25.44 20.93 7.60
CA PRO A 79 -24.35 21.66 8.23
C PRO A 79 -23.48 20.80 9.16
N LEU A 80 -23.01 19.64 8.67
CA LEU A 80 -22.23 18.68 9.44
C LEU A 80 -20.74 18.95 9.40
N SER A 81 -20.25 19.51 8.30
CA SER A 81 -18.87 19.92 8.16
C SER A 81 -18.73 21.42 8.46
N LYS A 82 -17.69 21.81 9.19
CA LYS A 82 -17.32 23.22 9.35
C LYS A 82 -17.06 23.92 8.02
N HIS A 83 -16.74 23.16 7.00
CA HIS A 83 -16.45 23.63 5.64
C HIS A 83 -17.69 23.76 4.75
N ALA A 84 -18.84 23.18 5.14
CA ALA A 84 -20.06 23.20 4.32
C ALA A 84 -20.50 24.62 3.90
N LYS A 85 -20.28 25.61 4.78
CA LYS A 85 -20.60 27.04 4.48
C LYS A 85 -19.56 27.73 3.60
N ALA A 86 -18.37 27.17 3.46
CA ALA A 86 -17.29 27.72 2.66
C ALA A 86 -17.32 27.25 1.20
N VAL A 87 -18.12 26.21 0.91
CA VAL A 87 -18.29 25.71 -0.45
C VAL A 87 -19.09 26.75 -1.25
N ARG A 88 -18.48 27.29 -2.30
CA ARG A 88 -19.12 28.22 -3.23
C ARG A 88 -19.39 27.51 -4.55
N PRO A 89 -20.52 27.79 -5.22
CA PRO A 89 -20.70 27.36 -6.60
C PRO A 89 -19.57 27.93 -7.46
N MET A 90 -19.04 27.13 -8.37
CA MET A 90 -18.11 27.63 -9.36
C MET A 90 -18.89 28.51 -10.34
N GLU A 91 -18.44 29.74 -10.60
CA GLU A 91 -19.07 30.59 -11.62
C GLU A 91 -18.75 30.00 -13.00
N ALA A 92 -19.75 30.02 -13.91
CA ALA A 92 -19.66 29.35 -15.21
C ALA A 92 -18.54 29.92 -16.12
N ASP A 93 -18.03 31.11 -15.79
CA ASP A 93 -16.97 31.80 -16.54
C ASP A 93 -15.55 31.54 -15.99
N GLU A 94 -15.42 30.77 -14.91
CA GLU A 94 -14.13 30.37 -14.31
C GLU A 94 -13.62 29.00 -14.83
N GLU A 95 -13.97 28.60 -16.05
CA GLU A 95 -13.21 27.56 -16.73
C GLU A 95 -11.83 28.13 -17.08
N VAL A 96 -10.97 28.18 -16.07
CA VAL A 96 -9.54 28.38 -16.29
C VAL A 96 -9.05 27.16 -17.04
N ASP A 97 -8.70 27.35 -18.32
CA ASP A 97 -8.05 26.31 -19.11
C ASP A 97 -6.93 25.71 -18.26
N ALA A 98 -6.89 24.37 -18.18
CA ALA A 98 -5.88 23.65 -17.38
C ALA A 98 -4.44 24.08 -17.77
N ASP A 99 -4.27 24.60 -18.98
CA ASP A 99 -3.01 25.13 -19.52
C ASP A 99 -2.69 26.56 -19.03
N GLU A 100 -3.65 27.33 -18.48
CA GLU A 100 -3.42 28.68 -17.99
C GLU A 100 -3.03 28.75 -16.50
N ARG A 101 -3.13 27.65 -15.77
CA ARG A 101 -2.67 27.64 -14.38
C ARG A 101 -1.15 27.84 -14.29
N PRO A 102 -0.63 28.62 -13.32
CA PRO A 102 0.81 28.74 -13.14
C PRO A 102 1.43 27.39 -12.77
N LYS A 103 2.35 26.90 -13.60
CA LYS A 103 3.08 25.66 -13.36
C LYS A 103 3.83 25.73 -12.02
N THR A 104 3.77 24.63 -11.27
CA THR A 104 4.55 24.47 -10.04
C THR A 104 6.05 24.46 -10.32
N ALA A 105 6.87 24.61 -9.29
CA ALA A 105 8.33 24.54 -9.44
C ALA A 105 8.76 23.17 -10.03
N ASN A 106 8.15 22.08 -9.56
CA ASN A 106 8.46 20.73 -10.03
C ASN A 106 8.04 20.51 -11.50
N GLU A 107 6.90 21.08 -11.91
CA GLU A 107 6.45 21.00 -13.30
C GLU A 107 7.40 21.75 -14.25
N ARG A 108 7.93 22.91 -13.84
CA ARG A 108 8.93 23.66 -14.63
C ARG A 108 10.25 22.88 -14.73
N GLU A 109 10.74 22.34 -13.60
CA GLU A 109 11.96 21.52 -13.59
C GLU A 109 11.81 20.25 -14.43
N LEU A 110 10.60 19.64 -14.45
CA LEU A 110 10.29 18.50 -15.32
C LEU A 110 10.36 18.89 -16.80
N ASP A 111 9.77 20.05 -17.17
CA ASP A 111 9.81 20.53 -18.55
C ASP A 111 11.25 20.82 -18.99
N GLU A 112 12.04 21.52 -18.15
CA GLU A 112 13.46 21.77 -18.42
C GLU A 112 14.25 20.46 -18.56
N LEU A 113 13.96 19.45 -17.73
CA LEU A 113 14.59 18.14 -17.81
C LEU A 113 14.25 17.44 -19.13
N LYS A 114 12.98 17.48 -19.56
CA LYS A 114 12.53 16.92 -20.83
C LYS A 114 13.17 17.61 -22.02
N GLU A 115 13.24 18.93 -22.02
CA GLU A 115 13.92 19.70 -23.07
C GLU A 115 15.41 19.38 -23.13
N THR A 116 16.10 19.34 -21.98
CA THR A 116 17.55 19.05 -21.93
C THR A 116 17.88 17.64 -22.41
N THR A 117 16.98 16.68 -22.19
CA THR A 117 17.20 15.27 -22.57
C THR A 117 16.63 14.93 -23.96
N ALA A 118 15.86 15.81 -24.58
CA ALA A 118 15.10 15.52 -25.81
C ALA A 118 15.95 14.90 -26.94
N ASP A 119 17.14 15.43 -27.16
CA ASP A 119 18.04 14.98 -28.22
C ASP A 119 18.88 13.75 -27.86
N THR A 120 18.79 13.28 -26.61
CA THR A 120 19.59 12.15 -26.12
C THR A 120 18.84 10.83 -26.32
N GLN A 121 19.23 10.05 -27.34
CA GLN A 121 18.63 8.74 -27.59
C GLN A 121 19.29 7.65 -26.72
N PRO A 122 18.52 6.68 -26.17
CA PRO A 122 17.05 6.54 -26.13
C PRO A 122 16.38 7.25 -24.94
N ILE A 123 17.11 8.04 -24.16
CA ILE A 123 16.70 8.61 -22.88
C ILE A 123 15.57 9.63 -23.04
N GLY A 124 15.74 10.59 -23.97
CA GLY A 124 14.81 11.71 -24.14
C GLY A 124 13.37 11.26 -24.40
N PRO A 125 13.10 10.42 -25.41
CA PRO A 125 11.78 9.91 -25.67
C PRO A 125 11.13 9.20 -24.48
N ILE A 126 11.91 8.42 -23.72
CA ILE A 126 11.43 7.65 -22.56
C ILE A 126 11.11 8.58 -21.39
N VAL A 127 12.00 9.54 -21.08
CA VAL A 127 11.78 10.54 -20.02
C VAL A 127 10.61 11.44 -20.38
N GLY A 128 10.40 11.73 -21.66
CA GLY A 128 9.27 12.50 -22.17
C GLY A 128 7.90 11.95 -21.78
N VAL A 129 7.77 10.63 -21.61
CA VAL A 129 6.54 9.95 -21.16
C VAL A 129 6.27 10.15 -19.67
N SER A 130 7.27 10.50 -18.87
CA SER A 130 7.12 10.67 -17.41
C SER A 130 6.16 11.81 -17.07
N LYS A 131 5.35 11.62 -16.04
CA LYS A 131 4.29 12.55 -15.62
C LYS A 131 4.73 13.49 -14.49
N THR A 132 5.67 13.07 -13.64
CA THR A 132 6.16 13.84 -12.48
C THR A 132 7.68 13.90 -12.50
N LEU A 133 8.23 14.89 -11.80
CA LEU A 133 9.67 15.12 -11.75
C LEU A 133 10.40 13.96 -11.08
N ASP A 134 9.87 13.48 -9.96
CA ASP A 134 10.47 12.36 -9.22
C ASP A 134 10.41 11.05 -10.02
N GLN A 135 9.33 10.83 -10.79
CA GLN A 135 9.23 9.73 -11.74
C GLN A 135 10.31 9.82 -12.84
N ALA A 136 10.51 11.00 -13.44
CA ALA A 136 11.54 11.22 -14.45
C ALA A 136 12.95 10.96 -13.88
N LYS A 137 13.25 11.49 -12.69
CA LYS A 137 14.52 11.25 -11.98
C LYS A 137 14.74 9.76 -11.66
N ALA A 138 13.67 9.03 -11.29
CA ALA A 138 13.74 7.59 -11.05
C ALA A 138 14.02 6.82 -12.34
N VAL A 139 13.33 7.15 -13.44
CA VAL A 139 13.56 6.55 -14.76
C VAL A 139 15.00 6.80 -15.23
N MET A 140 15.52 8.02 -15.11
CA MET A 140 16.91 8.33 -15.42
C MET A 140 17.88 7.47 -14.60
N SER A 141 17.64 7.34 -13.29
CA SER A 141 18.48 6.50 -12.42
C SER A 141 18.44 5.02 -12.82
N PHE A 142 17.32 4.53 -13.33
CA PHE A 142 17.23 3.17 -13.89
C PHE A 142 18.01 3.07 -15.19
N VAL A 143 17.88 4.06 -16.08
CA VAL A 143 18.60 4.10 -17.35
C VAL A 143 20.11 4.15 -17.11
N ASP A 144 20.60 4.90 -16.14
CA ASP A 144 22.02 4.90 -15.76
C ASP A 144 22.50 3.50 -15.39
N ALA A 145 21.75 2.81 -14.53
CA ALA A 145 22.10 1.44 -14.12
C ALA A 145 22.04 0.42 -15.26
N ILE A 146 21.11 0.61 -16.20
CA ILE A 146 20.95 -0.22 -17.41
C ILE A 146 22.13 0.04 -18.37
N SER A 147 22.49 1.30 -18.59
CA SER A 147 23.59 1.69 -19.50
C SER A 147 24.96 1.20 -19.03
N GLU A 148 25.19 1.20 -17.70
CA GLU A 148 26.42 0.68 -17.09
C GLU A 148 26.56 -0.85 -17.21
N LYS A 149 25.47 -1.57 -17.53
CA LYS A 149 25.40 -3.05 -17.62
C LYS A 149 25.95 -3.76 -16.37
N THR A 150 25.74 -3.18 -15.19
CA THR A 150 26.20 -3.75 -13.93
C THR A 150 25.25 -4.87 -13.48
N LEU A 151 25.75 -6.11 -13.49
CA LEU A 151 24.93 -7.29 -13.22
C LEU A 151 24.57 -7.47 -11.72
N ASN A 152 25.36 -6.97 -10.79
CA ASN A 152 25.16 -7.18 -9.36
C ASN A 152 24.57 -5.95 -8.65
N ARG A 153 23.56 -5.32 -9.26
CA ARG A 153 22.90 -4.15 -8.68
C ARG A 153 21.41 -4.43 -8.43
N THR A 154 20.90 -3.96 -7.31
CA THR A 154 19.48 -3.88 -7.02
C THR A 154 19.07 -2.43 -6.86
N MET A 155 18.03 -2.02 -7.54
CA MET A 155 17.40 -0.74 -7.32
C MET A 155 15.99 -0.95 -6.79
N ALA A 156 15.68 -0.34 -5.66
CA ALA A 156 14.38 -0.41 -5.02
C ALA A 156 13.64 0.90 -5.16
N LEU A 157 12.46 0.86 -5.78
CA LEU A 157 11.57 2.00 -5.92
C LEU A 157 10.44 1.88 -4.91
N THR A 158 10.39 2.79 -3.97
CA THR A 158 9.36 2.82 -2.93
C THR A 158 8.45 4.03 -3.11
N ALA A 159 7.16 3.85 -2.99
CA ALA A 159 6.20 4.95 -3.05
C ALA A 159 4.83 4.54 -2.50
N ALA A 160 4.02 5.51 -2.14
CA ALA A 160 2.60 5.30 -1.92
C ALA A 160 1.90 4.85 -3.22
N ARG A 161 0.63 4.46 -3.11
CA ARG A 161 -0.16 4.09 -4.28
C ARG A 161 -0.44 5.32 -5.17
N GLY A 162 -0.55 5.10 -6.48
CA GLY A 162 -0.87 6.17 -7.43
C GLY A 162 0.28 7.14 -7.75
N ARG A 163 1.53 6.77 -7.42
CA ARG A 163 2.75 7.58 -7.69
C ARG A 163 3.51 7.17 -8.95
N GLY A 164 3.03 6.17 -9.71
CA GLY A 164 3.61 5.78 -11.00
C GLY A 164 4.79 4.81 -10.94
N LYS A 165 4.91 3.99 -9.88
CA LYS A 165 5.95 2.95 -9.77
C LYS A 165 6.00 2.00 -10.96
N SER A 166 4.87 1.33 -11.24
CA SER A 166 4.77 0.36 -12.34
C SER A 166 5.01 1.00 -13.70
N ALA A 167 4.61 2.27 -13.86
CA ALA A 167 4.91 3.05 -15.07
C ALA A 167 6.43 3.29 -15.23
N ALA A 168 7.12 3.72 -14.16
CA ALA A 168 8.56 3.91 -14.18
C ALA A 168 9.31 2.61 -14.50
N LEU A 169 8.85 1.47 -13.95
CA LEU A 169 9.41 0.15 -14.28
C LEU A 169 9.19 -0.21 -15.76
N GLY A 170 7.99 0.03 -16.30
CA GLY A 170 7.70 -0.23 -17.71
C GLY A 170 8.60 0.60 -18.64
N LEU A 171 8.78 1.89 -18.35
CA LEU A 171 9.69 2.76 -19.09
C LEU A 171 11.15 2.30 -18.98
N ALA A 172 11.58 1.82 -17.82
CA ALA A 172 12.91 1.25 -17.64
C ALA A 172 13.12 -0.01 -18.49
N VAL A 173 12.10 -0.87 -18.65
CA VAL A 173 12.15 -2.02 -19.55
C VAL A 173 12.32 -1.59 -21.01
N SER A 174 11.58 -0.55 -21.46
CA SER A 174 11.72 -0.03 -22.82
C SER A 174 13.13 0.51 -23.07
N ALA A 175 13.72 1.17 -22.07
CA ALA A 175 15.12 1.59 -22.12
C ALA A 175 16.05 0.37 -22.22
N ALA A 176 15.85 -0.67 -21.42
CA ALA A 176 16.67 -1.87 -21.45
C ALA A 176 16.63 -2.56 -22.83
N VAL A 177 15.46 -2.63 -23.46
CA VAL A 177 15.32 -3.12 -24.84
C VAL A 177 16.15 -2.27 -25.80
N ALA A 178 16.09 -0.93 -25.72
CA ALA A 178 16.86 -0.03 -26.56
C ALA A 178 18.38 -0.15 -26.32
N TYR A 179 18.82 -0.48 -25.10
CA TYR A 179 20.22 -0.77 -24.76
C TYR A 179 20.66 -2.20 -25.09
N GLY A 180 19.80 -3.00 -25.71
CA GLY A 180 20.11 -4.32 -26.25
C GLY A 180 20.08 -5.48 -25.25
N TYR A 181 19.35 -5.36 -24.15
CA TYR A 181 19.11 -6.48 -23.24
C TYR A 181 18.24 -7.54 -23.93
N SER A 182 18.70 -8.79 -23.95
CA SER A 182 18.03 -9.87 -24.70
C SER A 182 17.00 -10.62 -23.87
N ASN A 183 17.29 -10.87 -22.60
CA ASN A 183 16.46 -11.67 -21.71
C ASN A 183 16.00 -10.86 -20.51
N ILE A 184 14.83 -10.25 -20.64
CA ILE A 184 14.20 -9.43 -19.60
C ILE A 184 13.03 -10.22 -18.99
N PHE A 185 13.05 -10.39 -17.68
CA PHE A 185 11.97 -11.03 -16.95
C PHE A 185 11.22 -10.01 -16.12
N VAL A 186 9.89 -10.16 -16.08
CA VAL A 186 9.00 -9.37 -15.22
C VAL A 186 8.22 -10.31 -14.31
N THR A 187 8.12 -9.97 -13.04
CA THR A 187 7.40 -10.77 -12.05
C THR A 187 6.57 -9.90 -11.11
N ALA A 188 5.45 -10.44 -10.68
CA ALA A 188 4.54 -9.88 -9.70
C ALA A 188 3.77 -11.04 -9.04
N PRO A 189 2.99 -10.80 -7.97
CA PRO A 189 2.16 -11.86 -7.36
C PRO A 189 1.23 -12.57 -8.34
N SER A 190 0.69 -11.84 -9.32
CA SER A 190 -0.14 -12.35 -10.41
C SER A 190 0.21 -11.61 -11.71
N PRO A 191 0.09 -12.23 -12.90
CA PRO A 191 0.36 -11.57 -14.18
C PRO A 191 -0.59 -10.39 -14.46
N GLU A 192 -1.79 -10.40 -13.91
CA GLU A 192 -2.75 -9.28 -14.01
C GLU A 192 -2.22 -8.00 -13.38
N ASN A 193 -1.40 -8.10 -12.33
CA ASN A 193 -0.79 -6.94 -11.66
C ASN A 193 0.22 -6.21 -12.57
N LEU A 194 0.72 -6.88 -13.61
CA LEU A 194 1.67 -6.31 -14.56
C LEU A 194 1.02 -5.53 -15.72
N SER A 195 -0.30 -5.40 -15.76
CA SER A 195 -1.00 -4.70 -16.84
C SER A 195 -0.44 -3.29 -17.06
N THR A 196 -0.24 -2.51 -16.00
CA THR A 196 0.36 -1.18 -16.07
C THR A 196 1.82 -1.20 -16.50
N VAL A 197 2.60 -2.19 -16.06
CA VAL A 197 4.01 -2.34 -16.49
C VAL A 197 4.07 -2.54 -18.00
N PHE A 198 3.28 -3.49 -18.52
CA PHE A 198 3.22 -3.76 -19.96
C PHE A 198 2.68 -2.57 -20.76
N GLU A 199 1.64 -1.89 -20.27
CA GLU A 199 1.12 -0.67 -20.90
C GLU A 199 2.23 0.38 -21.09
N PHE A 200 3.06 0.61 -20.06
CA PHE A 200 4.14 1.59 -20.15
C PHE A 200 5.36 1.08 -20.91
N ILE A 201 5.58 -0.23 -21.03
CA ILE A 201 6.53 -0.79 -21.99
C ILE A 201 6.11 -0.42 -23.42
N LEU A 202 4.84 -0.59 -23.75
CA LEU A 202 4.32 -0.25 -25.08
C LEU A 202 4.38 1.25 -25.35
N LYS A 203 4.00 2.10 -24.38
CA LYS A 203 4.16 3.56 -24.49
C LYS A 203 5.61 3.98 -24.71
N GLY A 204 6.55 3.29 -24.04
CA GLY A 204 7.97 3.50 -24.26
C GLY A 204 8.42 3.07 -25.67
N PHE A 205 7.89 1.97 -26.21
CA PHE A 205 8.15 1.54 -27.57
C PHE A 205 7.58 2.54 -28.60
N ASP A 206 6.37 3.04 -28.37
CA ASP A 206 5.79 4.09 -29.19
C ASP A 206 6.66 5.36 -29.20
N ALA A 207 7.14 5.78 -28.03
CA ALA A 207 8.04 6.93 -27.91
C ALA A 207 9.37 6.71 -28.63
N LEU A 208 9.87 5.46 -28.69
CA LEU A 208 11.07 5.07 -29.44
C LEU A 208 10.80 4.85 -30.95
N GLY A 209 9.54 5.03 -31.39
CA GLY A 209 9.12 4.85 -32.79
C GLY A 209 9.03 3.39 -33.25
N MET A 210 8.99 2.44 -32.33
CA MET A 210 8.82 1.01 -32.64
C MET A 210 7.38 0.69 -33.03
N LYS A 211 7.21 -0.19 -34.01
CA LYS A 211 5.89 -0.55 -34.56
C LYS A 211 5.53 -1.99 -34.25
N GLU A 212 4.31 -2.18 -33.68
CA GLU A 212 3.73 -3.51 -33.47
C GLU A 212 3.62 -4.29 -34.79
N HIS A 213 3.79 -5.60 -34.75
CA HIS A 213 3.81 -6.55 -35.86
C HIS A 213 4.98 -6.39 -36.88
N GLN A 214 5.80 -5.31 -36.76
CA GLN A 214 6.99 -5.12 -37.58
C GLN A 214 8.28 -5.35 -36.75
N GLU A 215 8.31 -4.79 -35.56
CA GLU A 215 9.50 -4.84 -34.68
C GLU A 215 9.24 -5.62 -33.39
N TYR A 216 7.98 -5.75 -32.97
CA TYR A 216 7.60 -6.57 -31.81
C TYR A 216 6.23 -7.22 -31.95
N GLU A 217 5.98 -8.26 -31.17
CA GLU A 217 4.75 -9.04 -31.12
C GLU A 217 4.35 -9.33 -29.68
N LEU A 218 3.03 -9.28 -29.40
CA LEU A 218 2.45 -9.47 -28.08
C LEU A 218 1.93 -10.89 -27.92
N VAL A 219 2.20 -11.51 -26.77
CA VAL A 219 1.68 -12.83 -26.41
C VAL A 219 0.86 -12.72 -25.14
N GLN A 220 -0.40 -13.12 -25.22
CA GLN A 220 -1.34 -13.18 -24.09
C GLN A 220 -1.36 -14.56 -23.46
N ALA A 221 -1.82 -14.62 -22.21
CA ALA A 221 -1.99 -15.88 -21.50
C ALA A 221 -3.14 -16.71 -22.10
N ASP A 222 -2.89 -18.00 -22.33
CA ASP A 222 -3.90 -18.96 -22.82
C ASP A 222 -4.90 -19.34 -21.71
N ASN A 223 -4.55 -19.18 -20.45
CA ASN A 223 -5.42 -19.51 -19.33
C ASN A 223 -6.58 -18.51 -19.20
N PRO A 224 -7.85 -18.96 -19.30
CA PRO A 224 -9.03 -18.11 -19.17
C PRO A 224 -9.10 -17.36 -17.82
N ASP A 225 -8.60 -17.99 -16.75
CA ASP A 225 -8.61 -17.41 -15.38
C ASP A 225 -7.73 -16.14 -15.27
N LEU A 226 -6.83 -15.93 -16.22
CA LEU A 226 -5.92 -14.78 -16.25
C LEU A 226 -6.40 -13.65 -17.16
N ASN A 227 -7.69 -13.65 -17.55
CA ASN A 227 -8.34 -12.57 -18.31
C ASN A 227 -7.55 -12.10 -19.56
N LYS A 228 -6.85 -13.03 -20.24
CA LYS A 228 -5.97 -12.73 -21.38
C LYS A 228 -4.86 -11.71 -21.04
N ALA A 229 -4.35 -11.73 -19.80
CA ALA A 229 -3.24 -10.87 -19.40
C ALA A 229 -2.05 -11.03 -20.36
N LEU A 230 -1.38 -9.91 -20.66
CA LEU A 230 -0.15 -9.94 -21.44
C LEU A 230 0.96 -10.59 -20.63
N VAL A 231 1.60 -11.63 -21.18
CA VAL A 231 2.62 -12.40 -20.47
C VAL A 231 3.98 -12.36 -21.16
N ARG A 232 4.03 -11.95 -22.43
CA ARG A 232 5.29 -11.89 -23.17
C ARG A 232 5.24 -10.88 -24.31
N VAL A 233 6.37 -10.23 -24.54
CA VAL A 233 6.62 -9.41 -25.72
C VAL A 233 7.88 -9.98 -26.40
N ASN A 234 7.75 -10.35 -27.68
CA ASN A 234 8.87 -10.76 -28.52
C ASN A 234 9.30 -9.56 -29.36
N ILE A 235 10.59 -9.25 -29.39
CA ILE A 235 11.15 -8.11 -30.13
C ILE A 235 12.13 -8.66 -31.16
N PHE A 236 12.11 -8.10 -32.39
CA PHE A 236 12.88 -8.62 -33.55
C PHE A 236 13.70 -7.53 -34.27
N LYS A 237 13.77 -6.32 -33.71
CA LYS A 237 14.37 -5.17 -34.40
C LYS A 237 15.81 -5.42 -34.87
N ASP A 238 16.77 -5.48 -33.95
CA ASP A 238 18.19 -5.66 -34.25
C ASP A 238 18.64 -7.10 -34.00
N HIS A 239 18.13 -7.71 -32.97
CA HIS A 239 18.31 -9.10 -32.59
C HIS A 239 17.09 -9.57 -31.82
N ARG A 240 17.01 -10.85 -31.52
CA ARG A 240 15.89 -11.41 -30.78
C ARG A 240 16.00 -11.02 -29.29
N GLN A 241 15.01 -10.28 -28.80
CA GLN A 241 14.88 -9.92 -27.40
C GLN A 241 13.51 -10.39 -26.88
N THR A 242 13.42 -10.64 -25.59
CA THR A 242 12.16 -11.06 -24.97
C THR A 242 11.96 -10.36 -23.63
N VAL A 243 10.75 -9.86 -23.43
CA VAL A 243 10.24 -9.46 -22.12
C VAL A 243 9.16 -10.46 -21.75
N GLN A 244 9.35 -11.21 -20.68
CA GLN A 244 8.39 -12.26 -20.32
C GLN A 244 8.09 -12.30 -18.83
N TYR A 245 6.82 -12.59 -18.52
CA TYR A 245 6.38 -12.86 -17.16
C TYR A 245 6.94 -14.18 -16.66
N ILE A 246 7.33 -14.20 -15.40
CA ILE A 246 7.69 -15.42 -14.66
C ILE A 246 6.98 -15.43 -13.32
N ASN A 247 6.44 -16.59 -12.92
CA ASN A 247 5.88 -16.73 -11.58
C ASN A 247 7.00 -16.60 -10.54
N PRO A 248 6.82 -15.86 -9.44
CA PRO A 248 7.86 -15.71 -8.41
C PRO A 248 8.42 -17.03 -7.85
N SER A 249 7.59 -18.09 -7.85
CA SER A 249 8.01 -19.43 -7.38
C SER A 249 8.97 -20.13 -8.34
N ASP A 250 8.99 -19.74 -9.61
CA ASP A 250 9.77 -20.36 -10.69
C ASP A 250 11.16 -19.71 -10.88
N TRP A 251 11.69 -19.08 -9.83
CA TRP A 251 12.97 -18.38 -9.80
C TRP A 251 14.15 -19.19 -10.40
N GLN A 252 14.04 -20.51 -10.46
CA GLN A 252 15.07 -21.39 -11.03
C GLN A 252 15.29 -21.16 -12.53
N HIS A 253 14.28 -20.65 -13.24
CA HIS A 253 14.36 -20.38 -14.67
C HIS A 253 15.03 -19.03 -15.02
N LEU A 254 15.48 -18.26 -14.02
CA LEU A 254 16.16 -16.97 -14.20
C LEU A 254 17.66 -17.09 -14.52
N ALA A 255 18.17 -18.29 -14.79
CA ALA A 255 19.60 -18.52 -15.03
C ALA A 255 20.18 -17.69 -16.22
N GLN A 256 19.34 -17.32 -17.19
CA GLN A 256 19.73 -16.53 -18.36
C GLN A 256 19.22 -15.09 -18.30
N ALA A 257 18.71 -14.64 -17.15
CA ALA A 257 18.22 -13.28 -17.00
C ALA A 257 19.37 -12.27 -17.05
N GLU A 258 19.17 -11.17 -17.76
CA GLU A 258 20.02 -9.99 -17.75
C GLU A 258 19.42 -8.88 -16.88
N LEU A 259 18.08 -8.77 -16.93
CA LEU A 259 17.29 -7.84 -16.13
C LEU A 259 16.06 -8.56 -15.55
N LEU A 260 15.81 -8.36 -14.27
CA LEU A 260 14.59 -8.76 -13.60
C LEU A 260 13.86 -7.55 -13.04
N ILE A 261 12.59 -7.44 -13.38
CA ILE A 261 11.66 -6.48 -12.81
C ILE A 261 10.76 -7.20 -11.80
N VAL A 262 10.64 -6.66 -10.60
CA VAL A 262 9.74 -7.18 -9.56
C VAL A 262 8.77 -6.08 -9.17
N ASP A 263 7.54 -6.16 -9.64
CA ASP A 263 6.50 -5.24 -9.20
C ASP A 263 5.72 -5.81 -8.01
N GLU A 264 5.21 -4.93 -7.16
CA GLU A 264 4.55 -5.29 -5.90
C GLU A 264 5.36 -6.29 -5.04
N ALA A 265 6.67 -6.08 -4.93
CA ALA A 265 7.59 -6.96 -4.23
C ALA A 265 7.19 -7.28 -2.79
N ALA A 266 6.45 -6.36 -2.14
CA ALA A 266 5.95 -6.53 -0.80
C ALA A 266 4.85 -7.61 -0.66
N ALA A 267 4.11 -7.88 -1.72
CA ALA A 267 3.09 -8.92 -1.74
C ALA A 267 3.67 -10.32 -2.01
N ILE A 268 4.96 -10.40 -2.36
CA ILE A 268 5.68 -11.66 -2.55
C ILE A 268 6.38 -12.06 -1.24
N PRO A 269 6.28 -13.32 -0.78
CA PRO A 269 6.96 -13.76 0.43
C PRO A 269 8.47 -13.48 0.40
N LEU A 270 9.01 -12.88 1.46
CA LEU A 270 10.43 -12.50 1.56
C LEU A 270 11.44 -13.60 1.20
N PRO A 271 11.24 -14.89 1.59
CA PRO A 271 12.13 -15.94 1.17
C PRO A 271 12.18 -16.16 -0.35
N ILE A 272 11.07 -15.91 -1.04
CA ILE A 272 10.99 -15.99 -2.50
C ILE A 272 11.70 -14.79 -3.13
N VAL A 273 11.43 -13.58 -2.63
CA VAL A 273 12.12 -12.37 -3.12
C VAL A 273 13.64 -12.52 -3.00
N LYS A 274 14.14 -13.08 -1.90
CA LYS A 274 15.60 -13.36 -1.74
C LYS A 274 16.12 -14.33 -2.80
N LYS A 275 15.36 -15.31 -3.22
CA LYS A 275 15.74 -16.28 -4.28
C LYS A 275 15.69 -15.66 -5.68
N LEU A 276 14.88 -14.61 -5.87
CA LEU A 276 14.83 -13.86 -7.11
C LEU A 276 16.06 -12.96 -7.33
N LEU A 277 16.88 -12.72 -6.30
CA LEU A 277 18.09 -11.92 -6.41
C LEU A 277 19.25 -12.78 -6.93
N GLY A 278 19.48 -12.76 -8.22
CA GLY A 278 20.56 -13.50 -8.91
C GLY A 278 21.65 -12.59 -9.50
N PRO A 279 22.62 -13.12 -10.26
CA PRO A 279 23.72 -12.36 -10.84
C PRO A 279 23.27 -11.55 -12.07
N TYR A 280 22.25 -10.74 -11.94
CA TYR A 280 21.67 -9.87 -12.97
C TYR A 280 21.17 -8.57 -12.32
N LEU A 281 20.89 -7.56 -13.13
CA LEU A 281 20.29 -6.31 -12.66
C LEU A 281 18.86 -6.58 -12.18
N VAL A 282 18.50 -6.07 -11.00
CA VAL A 282 17.15 -6.18 -10.45
C VAL A 282 16.59 -4.80 -10.15
N LEU A 283 15.42 -4.50 -10.73
CA LEU A 283 14.62 -3.33 -10.38
C LEU A 283 13.37 -3.84 -9.67
N LEU A 284 13.17 -3.41 -8.45
CA LEU A 284 11.99 -3.80 -7.67
C LEU A 284 11.19 -2.58 -7.25
N ALA A 285 9.87 -2.69 -7.32
CA ALA A 285 8.95 -1.70 -6.79
C ALA A 285 8.15 -2.27 -5.63
N SER A 286 7.95 -1.43 -4.64
CA SER A 286 7.16 -1.76 -3.46
C SER A 286 6.29 -0.59 -3.04
N THR A 287 5.04 -0.88 -2.70
CA THR A 287 4.14 0.10 -2.09
C THR A 287 4.48 0.24 -0.61
N VAL A 288 4.70 1.48 -0.15
CA VAL A 288 5.09 1.76 1.24
C VAL A 288 3.88 1.98 2.12
N ASN A 289 2.89 2.69 1.61
CA ASN A 289 1.65 3.03 2.29
C ASN A 289 0.47 2.60 1.42
N GLY A 290 -0.57 2.02 2.02
CA GLY A 290 -1.77 1.61 1.31
C GLY A 290 -2.55 0.51 2.05
N TYR A 291 -3.73 0.16 1.54
CA TYR A 291 -4.62 -0.82 2.17
C TYR A 291 -4.08 -2.28 2.13
N GLU A 292 -3.04 -2.53 1.38
CA GLU A 292 -2.41 -3.87 1.29
C GLU A 292 -1.41 -4.13 2.41
N GLY A 293 -1.09 -3.12 3.22
CA GLY A 293 -0.39 -3.22 4.50
C GLY A 293 1.03 -3.78 4.51
N THR A 294 1.52 -4.30 3.38
CA THR A 294 2.69 -5.18 3.35
C THR A 294 4.02 -4.51 3.02
N GLY A 295 3.96 -3.23 2.56
CA GLY A 295 5.09 -2.71 1.79
C GLY A 295 6.32 -2.32 2.59
N ARG A 296 6.17 -1.57 3.66
CA ARG A 296 7.32 -0.92 4.28
C ARG A 296 8.14 -1.84 5.17
N ALA A 297 7.48 -2.65 5.99
CA ALA A 297 8.21 -3.56 6.89
C ALA A 297 9.01 -4.60 6.09
N LEU A 298 8.47 -5.06 4.96
CA LEU A 298 9.14 -6.01 4.09
C LEU A 298 10.26 -5.35 3.28
N SER A 299 10.01 -4.18 2.68
CA SER A 299 11.04 -3.47 1.93
C SER A 299 12.17 -3.02 2.84
N LEU A 300 11.89 -2.51 4.05
CA LEU A 300 12.92 -2.16 5.03
C LEU A 300 13.70 -3.38 5.50
N LYS A 301 13.04 -4.51 5.80
CA LYS A 301 13.75 -5.76 6.15
C LYS A 301 14.59 -6.28 5.01
N LEU A 302 14.08 -6.28 3.78
CA LEU A 302 14.85 -6.68 2.62
C LEU A 302 16.06 -5.76 2.41
N ILE A 303 15.84 -4.45 2.50
CA ILE A 303 16.87 -3.41 2.41
C ILE A 303 17.90 -3.55 3.52
N GLU A 304 17.48 -3.75 4.77
CA GLU A 304 18.38 -3.98 5.89
C GLU A 304 19.17 -5.27 5.76
N ASP A 305 18.54 -6.36 5.33
CA ASP A 305 19.21 -7.64 5.15
C ASP A 305 20.25 -7.56 4.01
N LEU A 306 19.94 -6.86 2.93
CA LEU A 306 20.90 -6.59 1.85
C LEU A 306 22.03 -5.66 2.30
N LYS A 307 21.76 -4.67 3.14
CA LYS A 307 22.80 -3.80 3.74
C LYS A 307 23.67 -4.56 4.75
N LYS A 308 23.11 -5.46 5.56
CA LYS A 308 23.83 -6.27 6.55
C LYS A 308 24.70 -7.34 5.89
N SER A 309 24.32 -7.88 4.73
CA SER A 309 25.13 -8.85 4.00
C SER A 309 26.46 -8.27 3.49
N LYS A 310 26.56 -6.96 3.29
CA LYS A 310 27.80 -6.24 2.97
C LYS A 310 28.85 -6.28 4.08
N GLY A 311 28.48 -6.46 5.35
CA GLY A 311 29.39 -6.41 6.51
C GLY A 311 29.92 -7.76 6.98
N SER A 312 29.40 -8.87 6.48
CA SER A 312 29.58 -10.20 7.09
C SER A 312 30.54 -11.13 6.35
N GLY A 313 31.46 -10.66 5.52
CA GLY A 313 32.60 -11.45 5.01
C GLY A 313 32.30 -12.89 4.48
N LYS A 314 31.05 -13.31 4.41
CA LYS A 314 30.64 -14.61 3.87
C LYS A 314 30.44 -14.50 2.36
N THR A 315 31.37 -15.06 1.64
CA THR A 315 31.36 -15.31 0.18
C THR A 315 30.13 -16.15 -0.21
N GLY A 316 28.97 -15.50 -0.30
CA GLY A 316 27.78 -16.04 -0.94
C GLY A 316 27.33 -15.02 -1.99
N SER A 317 26.66 -15.46 -3.05
CA SER A 317 26.28 -14.68 -4.24
C SER A 317 25.56 -13.31 -3.98
N LEU A 318 25.17 -13.02 -2.74
CA LEU A 318 24.59 -11.76 -2.30
C LEU A 318 25.58 -10.76 -1.70
N GLY A 319 26.82 -11.17 -1.35
CA GLY A 319 27.78 -10.35 -0.59
C GLY A 319 28.32 -9.11 -1.31
N ASP A 320 28.31 -9.10 -2.64
CA ASP A 320 28.90 -8.03 -3.47
C ASP A 320 27.83 -7.18 -4.17
N ARG A 321 26.54 -7.38 -3.85
CA ARG A 321 25.44 -6.71 -4.52
C ARG A 321 25.27 -5.27 -4.00
N THR A 322 25.31 -4.31 -4.92
CA THR A 322 25.02 -2.91 -4.58
C THR A 322 23.52 -2.65 -4.57
N MET A 323 23.05 -1.85 -3.62
CA MET A 323 21.66 -1.45 -3.52
C MET A 323 21.53 0.06 -3.54
N ARG A 324 20.59 0.56 -4.36
CA ARG A 324 20.16 1.96 -4.38
C ARG A 324 18.66 2.03 -4.15
N GLU A 325 18.24 2.93 -3.30
CA GLU A 325 16.84 3.19 -2.99
C GLU A 325 16.41 4.50 -3.66
N LEU A 326 15.21 4.48 -4.25
CA LEU A 326 14.54 5.60 -4.88
C LEU A 326 13.14 5.71 -4.30
N SER A 327 12.61 6.92 -4.15
CA SER A 327 11.25 7.18 -3.70
C SER A 327 10.49 8.05 -4.69
N LEU A 328 9.17 7.83 -4.80
CA LEU A 328 8.24 8.72 -5.51
C LEU A 328 7.25 9.27 -4.48
N GLU A 329 7.14 10.59 -4.44
CA GLU A 329 6.28 11.29 -3.50
C GLU A 329 5.12 12.00 -4.21
N GLU A 330 5.33 12.46 -5.45
CA GLU A 330 4.34 13.20 -6.20
C GLU A 330 3.16 12.32 -6.67
N PRO A 331 1.92 12.68 -6.33
CA PRO A 331 0.74 11.99 -6.84
C PRO A 331 0.54 12.28 -8.33
N ILE A 332 0.11 11.23 -9.08
CA ILE A 332 -0.22 11.37 -10.51
C ILE A 332 -1.73 11.46 -10.71
N ARG A 333 -2.51 10.84 -9.83
CA ARG A 333 -3.97 10.75 -9.98
C ARG A 333 -4.69 12.02 -9.59
N TYR A 334 -4.13 12.79 -8.65
CA TYR A 334 -4.71 14.01 -8.08
C TYR A 334 -3.59 15.00 -7.71
N ALA A 335 -3.96 16.23 -7.36
CA ALA A 335 -2.99 17.26 -7.01
C ALA A 335 -2.27 16.96 -5.69
N PRO A 336 -1.03 17.43 -5.52
CA PRO A 336 -0.35 17.37 -4.22
C PRO A 336 -1.17 18.08 -3.14
N GLY A 337 -1.27 17.46 -1.95
CA GLY A 337 -2.03 17.99 -0.83
C GLY A 337 -3.55 17.83 -0.97
N ASP A 338 -4.01 16.82 -1.74
CA ASP A 338 -5.43 16.50 -1.88
C ASP A 338 -6.08 16.25 -0.50
N PRO A 339 -7.18 16.96 -0.17
CA PRO A 339 -7.82 16.85 1.14
C PRO A 339 -8.49 15.50 1.37
N ILE A 340 -8.90 14.80 0.32
CA ILE A 340 -9.50 13.46 0.43
C ILE A 340 -8.40 12.43 0.76
N GLU A 341 -7.23 12.53 0.14
CA GLU A 341 -6.08 11.67 0.48
C GLU A 341 -5.66 11.88 1.94
N ALA A 342 -5.51 13.14 2.36
CA ALA A 342 -5.13 13.47 3.73
C ALA A 342 -6.14 12.92 4.75
N TRP A 343 -7.44 13.11 4.49
CA TRP A 343 -8.51 12.57 5.31
C TRP A 343 -8.48 11.04 5.37
N LEU A 344 -8.33 10.37 4.23
CA LEU A 344 -8.30 8.91 4.15
C LEU A 344 -7.10 8.34 4.90
N CYS A 345 -5.92 8.94 4.73
CA CYS A 345 -4.70 8.55 5.44
C CYS A 345 -4.86 8.68 6.95
N GLN A 346 -5.44 9.78 7.43
CA GLN A 346 -5.71 9.98 8.85
C GLN A 346 -6.76 9.00 9.37
N LEU A 347 -7.89 8.84 8.68
CA LEU A 347 -8.97 7.93 9.09
C LEU A 347 -8.50 6.48 9.22
N LEU A 348 -7.69 6.02 8.27
CA LEU A 348 -7.25 4.62 8.18
C LEU A 348 -5.84 4.38 8.70
N CYS A 349 -5.18 5.41 9.25
CA CYS A 349 -3.80 5.37 9.73
C CYS A 349 -2.81 4.78 8.68
N LEU A 350 -3.00 5.12 7.39
CA LEU A 350 -2.21 4.54 6.30
C LEU A 350 -0.74 4.96 6.30
N ASP A 351 -0.44 6.10 6.88
CA ASP A 351 0.90 6.68 7.04
C ASP A 351 1.58 6.33 8.37
N ALA A 352 0.92 5.52 9.23
CA ALA A 352 1.43 5.08 10.53
C ALA A 352 2.74 4.27 10.45
N ALA A 353 3.27 4.02 9.27
CA ALA A 353 4.54 3.33 9.07
C ALA A 353 5.79 4.13 9.52
N GLN A 354 5.65 5.40 9.88
CA GLN A 354 6.76 6.23 10.35
C GLN A 354 6.87 6.20 11.88
N VAL A 355 7.41 5.12 12.42
CA VAL A 355 7.72 5.05 13.85
C VAL A 355 8.90 5.96 14.15
N PRO A 356 8.79 6.92 15.09
CA PRO A 356 9.96 7.62 15.61
C PRO A 356 10.94 6.58 16.19
N LYS A 357 12.21 6.65 15.80
CA LYS A 357 13.23 5.75 16.36
C LYS A 357 13.43 6.13 17.82
N LEU A 358 12.96 5.27 18.71
CA LEU A 358 13.28 5.39 20.14
C LEU A 358 14.81 5.29 20.31
N GLN A 359 15.39 6.24 21.04
CA GLN A 359 16.82 6.18 21.37
C GLN A 359 17.02 5.07 22.41
N LEU A 360 17.75 4.03 22.04
CA LEU A 360 18.04 2.86 22.90
C LEU A 360 18.58 3.24 24.28
N ASN A 361 19.34 4.34 24.36
CA ASN A 361 19.96 4.81 25.59
C ASN A 361 18.98 5.50 26.57
N SER A 362 17.75 5.79 26.14
CA SER A 362 16.72 6.45 26.95
C SER A 362 15.55 5.54 27.32
N LEU A 363 15.66 4.25 27.02
CA LEU A 363 14.58 3.31 27.35
C LEU A 363 14.60 3.00 28.86
N PRO A 364 13.44 3.12 29.55
CA PRO A 364 13.34 2.75 30.96
C PRO A 364 13.47 1.23 31.14
N LEU A 365 13.86 0.82 32.34
CA LEU A 365 13.88 -0.61 32.69
C LEU A 365 12.43 -1.15 32.69
N PRO A 366 12.20 -2.41 32.27
CA PRO A 366 10.86 -3.01 32.24
C PRO A 366 10.10 -2.92 33.57
N ALA A 367 10.83 -3.01 34.70
CA ALA A 367 10.27 -2.89 36.03
C ALA A 367 9.78 -1.48 36.40
N GLN A 368 10.17 -0.47 35.65
CA GLN A 368 9.73 0.92 35.82
C GLN A 368 8.51 1.24 34.94
N CYS A 369 8.19 0.39 33.97
CA CYS A 369 7.08 0.58 33.06
C CYS A 369 5.77 0.06 33.66
N SER A 370 4.67 0.66 33.28
CA SER A 370 3.33 0.26 33.70
C SER A 370 2.50 -0.28 32.55
N LEU A 371 1.78 -1.36 32.78
CA LEU A 371 0.86 -1.96 31.83
C LEU A 371 -0.55 -1.41 32.04
N PHE A 372 -1.12 -0.87 30.96
CA PHE A 372 -2.48 -0.31 30.98
C PHE A 372 -3.39 -1.03 30.00
N MET A 373 -4.65 -1.18 30.38
CA MET A 373 -5.71 -1.56 29.46
C MET A 373 -6.29 -0.30 28.82
N VAL A 374 -6.33 -0.25 27.51
CA VAL A 374 -6.81 0.92 26.77
C VAL A 374 -8.34 0.90 26.71
N ASN A 375 -8.95 2.02 27.08
CA ASN A 375 -10.37 2.23 26.87
C ASN A 375 -10.60 2.51 25.37
N ARG A 376 -11.28 1.59 24.69
CA ARG A 376 -11.53 1.68 23.24
C ARG A 376 -12.50 2.81 22.88
N ASP A 377 -13.48 3.12 23.74
CA ASP A 377 -14.43 4.23 23.51
C ASP A 377 -13.68 5.56 23.49
N ALA A 378 -12.76 5.76 24.43
CA ALA A 378 -11.90 6.94 24.45
C ALA A 378 -10.90 6.96 23.27
N LEU A 379 -10.33 5.80 22.89
CA LEU A 379 -9.36 5.70 21.81
C LEU A 379 -9.97 6.06 20.45
N PHE A 380 -11.19 5.63 20.18
CA PHE A 380 -11.89 5.85 18.90
C PHE A 380 -12.86 7.04 18.92
N SER A 381 -12.80 7.90 19.95
CA SER A 381 -13.67 9.08 20.09
C SER A 381 -13.38 10.24 19.13
N TYR A 382 -12.36 10.10 18.28
CA TYR A 382 -11.90 11.15 17.38
C TYR A 382 -11.45 12.45 18.08
N HIS A 383 -10.93 12.32 19.30
CA HIS A 383 -10.29 13.44 20.00
C HIS A 383 -8.81 13.55 19.60
N GLU A 384 -8.25 14.74 19.52
CA GLU A 384 -6.88 14.97 19.03
C GLU A 384 -5.82 14.12 19.76
N ALA A 385 -5.89 14.03 21.09
CA ALA A 385 -4.98 13.19 21.88
C ALA A 385 -5.17 11.71 21.60
N SER A 386 -6.43 11.26 21.44
CA SER A 386 -6.77 9.87 21.11
C SER A 386 -6.28 9.49 19.72
N GLU A 387 -6.42 10.38 18.73
CA GLU A 387 -5.92 10.16 17.37
C GLU A 387 -4.39 10.03 17.35
N LYS A 388 -3.67 10.91 18.05
CA LYS A 388 -2.21 10.81 18.18
C LYS A 388 -1.78 9.51 18.87
N PHE A 389 -2.52 9.08 19.90
CA PHE A 389 -2.22 7.84 20.61
C PHE A 389 -2.53 6.60 19.76
N LEU A 390 -3.67 6.60 19.06
CA LEU A 390 -4.04 5.55 18.10
C LEU A 390 -2.99 5.41 17.01
N PHE A 391 -2.51 6.53 16.46
CA PHE A 391 -1.46 6.54 15.44
C PHE A 391 -0.15 5.91 15.96
N LYS A 392 0.27 6.25 17.19
CA LYS A 392 1.44 5.64 17.83
C LYS A 392 1.26 4.12 18.01
N MET A 393 0.09 3.67 18.45
CA MET A 393 -0.22 2.23 18.56
C MET A 393 -0.19 1.54 17.20
N MET A 394 -0.87 2.11 16.21
CA MET A 394 -0.91 1.56 14.85
C MET A 394 0.48 1.47 14.23
N SER A 395 1.36 2.44 14.48
CA SER A 395 2.72 2.41 13.98
C SER A 395 3.52 1.20 14.51
N LEU A 396 3.30 0.78 15.75
CA LEU A 396 3.90 -0.44 16.31
C LEU A 396 3.33 -1.71 15.65
N PHE A 397 2.03 -1.78 15.46
CA PHE A 397 1.41 -2.92 14.77
C PHE A 397 1.89 -3.03 13.33
N VAL A 398 1.92 -1.93 12.58
CA VAL A 398 2.40 -1.90 11.18
C VAL A 398 3.88 -2.27 11.09
N SER A 399 4.72 -1.84 12.04
CA SER A 399 6.15 -2.16 12.04
C SER A 399 6.45 -3.61 12.41
N SER A 400 5.61 -4.24 13.23
CA SER A 400 5.82 -5.59 13.76
C SER A 400 5.17 -6.67 12.91
N HIS A 401 4.02 -6.38 12.29
CA HIS A 401 3.23 -7.34 11.51
C HIS A 401 3.25 -7.00 10.02
N TYR A 402 3.63 -7.95 9.19
CA TYR A 402 3.84 -7.74 7.75
C TYR A 402 2.55 -7.56 6.93
N LYS A 403 1.39 -7.87 7.49
CA LYS A 403 0.10 -7.88 6.78
C LYS A 403 -0.98 -7.19 7.61
N ASN A 404 -0.86 -5.87 7.78
CA ASN A 404 -1.93 -5.06 8.34
C ASN A 404 -2.78 -4.45 7.22
N SER A 405 -4.08 -4.44 7.41
CA SER A 405 -5.05 -3.85 6.50
C SER A 405 -5.95 -2.86 7.24
N PRO A 406 -6.64 -1.94 6.56
CA PRO A 406 -7.60 -1.07 7.20
C PRO A 406 -8.73 -1.82 7.94
N ASN A 407 -9.04 -3.06 7.55
CA ASN A 407 -10.00 -3.88 8.28
C ASN A 407 -9.48 -4.32 9.66
N ASP A 408 -8.17 -4.38 9.88
CA ASP A 408 -7.61 -4.67 11.21
C ASP A 408 -7.87 -3.51 12.18
N LEU A 409 -7.92 -2.27 11.68
CA LEU A 409 -8.34 -1.12 12.48
C LEU A 409 -9.82 -1.24 12.88
N LEU A 410 -10.68 -1.69 11.97
CA LEU A 410 -12.08 -1.98 12.27
C LEU A 410 -12.21 -3.11 13.32
N LEU A 411 -11.43 -4.17 13.18
CA LEU A 411 -11.36 -5.26 14.15
C LEU A 411 -10.97 -4.75 15.54
N MET A 412 -9.95 -3.92 15.60
CA MET A 412 -9.48 -3.30 16.85
C MET A 412 -10.54 -2.42 17.50
N ALA A 413 -11.30 -1.67 16.68
CA ALA A 413 -12.34 -0.77 17.16
C ALA A 413 -13.57 -1.52 17.66
N ASP A 414 -14.14 -2.42 16.84
CA ASP A 414 -15.52 -2.87 16.95
C ASP A 414 -15.66 -4.32 17.42
N ALA A 415 -14.61 -5.15 17.32
CA ALA A 415 -14.74 -6.55 17.69
C ALA A 415 -15.01 -6.72 19.19
N PRO A 416 -16.02 -7.53 19.60
CA PRO A 416 -16.47 -7.60 21.00
C PRO A 416 -15.38 -8.25 21.84
N ALA A 417 -14.90 -9.25 21.88
CA ALA A 417 -13.98 -9.94 22.80
C ALA A 417 -12.50 -9.51 22.67
N HIS A 418 -12.23 -8.31 22.14
CA HIS A 418 -10.89 -7.78 21.97
C HIS A 418 -10.51 -6.81 23.09
N HIS A 419 -9.33 -6.99 23.63
CA HIS A 419 -8.73 -6.12 24.64
C HIS A 419 -7.39 -5.58 24.13
N LEU A 420 -7.17 -4.29 24.33
CA LEU A 420 -5.94 -3.60 23.95
C LEU A 420 -5.15 -3.28 25.21
N LEU A 421 -3.90 -3.70 25.26
CA LEU A 421 -2.98 -3.43 26.35
C LEU A 421 -1.77 -2.68 25.81
N VAL A 422 -1.29 -1.71 26.58
CA VAL A 422 -0.10 -0.93 26.25
C VAL A 422 0.86 -0.88 27.44
N LEU A 423 2.15 -0.99 27.15
CA LEU A 423 3.20 -0.74 28.11
C LEU A 423 3.72 0.67 27.90
N LEU A 424 3.64 1.48 28.95
CA LEU A 424 4.06 2.88 28.94
C LEU A 424 5.27 3.08 29.86
N PRO A 425 6.16 4.02 29.55
CA PRO A 425 7.23 4.45 30.46
C PRO A 425 6.65 5.08 31.73
N PRO A 426 7.45 5.33 32.74
CA PRO A 426 7.01 6.10 33.92
C PRO A 426 6.41 7.44 33.46
N ILE A 427 5.19 7.72 33.91
CA ILE A 427 4.46 8.95 33.58
C ILE A 427 4.61 9.88 34.80
N ASP A 428 5.18 11.05 34.57
CA ASP A 428 5.16 12.13 35.52
C ASP A 428 3.82 12.87 35.45
N VAL A 429 2.91 12.56 36.37
CA VAL A 429 1.56 13.11 36.41
C VAL A 429 1.57 14.58 36.87
N ASP A 430 2.63 15.03 37.50
CA ASP A 430 2.74 16.37 38.07
C ASP A 430 3.38 17.39 37.11
N SER A 431 3.84 16.95 35.94
CA SER A 431 4.43 17.84 34.97
C SER A 431 3.33 18.63 34.22
N GLU A 432 3.36 19.96 34.26
CA GLU A 432 2.44 20.84 33.52
C GLU A 432 2.54 20.71 31.99
N GLN A 433 3.57 20.06 31.48
CA GLN A 433 3.79 19.71 30.06
C GLN A 433 3.68 18.19 29.87
N ALA A 434 2.49 17.64 30.06
CA ALA A 434 2.25 16.22 29.78
C ALA A 434 2.12 15.98 28.27
N ASP A 435 3.26 15.77 27.60
CA ASP A 435 3.25 15.17 26.29
C ASP A 435 2.64 13.76 26.35
N LEU A 436 1.94 13.37 25.27
CA LEU A 436 1.42 12.00 25.18
C LEU A 436 2.54 10.98 25.35
N PRO A 437 2.41 10.03 26.29
CA PRO A 437 3.46 9.06 26.56
C PRO A 437 3.78 8.24 25.31
N GLU A 438 5.04 7.85 25.18
CA GLU A 438 5.46 6.93 24.13
C GLU A 438 4.95 5.52 24.43
N VAL A 439 4.36 4.87 23.42
CA VAL A 439 3.90 3.48 23.55
C VAL A 439 5.10 2.56 23.26
N LEU A 440 5.58 1.86 24.29
CA LEU A 440 6.72 0.96 24.16
C LEU A 440 6.32 -0.41 23.62
N VAL A 441 5.15 -0.91 24.04
CA VAL A 441 4.58 -2.18 23.62
C VAL A 441 3.08 -2.02 23.44
N ALA A 442 2.53 -2.55 22.37
CA ALA A 442 1.10 -2.67 22.15
C ALA A 442 0.72 -4.15 21.96
N ILE A 443 -0.29 -4.60 22.68
CA ILE A 443 -0.76 -5.99 22.67
C ILE A 443 -2.27 -5.98 22.40
N GLN A 444 -2.70 -6.78 21.43
CA GLN A 444 -4.11 -7.05 21.19
C GLN A 444 -4.41 -8.49 21.58
N ILE A 445 -5.39 -8.70 22.43
CA ILE A 445 -5.84 -10.01 22.90
C ILE A 445 -7.27 -10.22 22.48
N CYS A 446 -7.57 -11.39 21.92
CA CYS A 446 -8.92 -11.84 21.62
C CYS A 446 -9.25 -13.03 22.51
N ALA A 447 -10.39 -12.98 23.19
CA ALA A 447 -10.94 -14.13 23.90
C ALA A 447 -11.76 -14.99 22.93
N GLU A 448 -11.40 -16.28 22.85
CA GLU A 448 -12.10 -17.26 22.02
C GLU A 448 -12.55 -18.45 22.89
N GLY A 449 -13.58 -19.15 22.47
CA GLY A 449 -14.10 -20.34 23.16
C GLY A 449 -15.52 -20.18 23.69
N ALA A 450 -15.89 -20.99 24.69
CA ALA A 450 -17.26 -21.12 25.20
C ALA A 450 -18.27 -21.53 24.11
N LEU A 451 -17.86 -22.39 23.19
CA LEU A 451 -18.65 -22.84 22.05
C LEU A 451 -19.67 -23.91 22.45
N SER A 452 -20.83 -23.91 21.81
CA SER A 452 -21.81 -25.01 21.93
C SER A 452 -21.31 -26.22 21.15
N ARG A 453 -21.14 -27.35 21.85
CA ARG A 453 -20.71 -28.61 21.25
C ARG A 453 -21.62 -29.08 20.10
N ASP A 454 -22.94 -28.91 20.28
CA ASP A 454 -23.90 -29.34 19.26
C ASP A 454 -23.87 -28.45 18.02
N THR A 455 -23.68 -27.14 18.19
CA THR A 455 -23.48 -26.19 17.08
C THR A 455 -22.24 -26.52 16.29
N VAL A 456 -21.11 -26.77 16.97
CA VAL A 456 -19.85 -27.14 16.33
C VAL A 456 -19.99 -28.44 15.52
N LYS A 457 -20.58 -29.48 16.13
CA LYS A 457 -20.81 -30.76 15.44
C LYS A 457 -21.76 -30.64 14.25
N ALA A 458 -22.82 -29.85 14.38
CA ALA A 458 -23.76 -29.60 13.29
C ALA A 458 -23.09 -28.85 12.13
N SER A 459 -22.24 -27.88 12.42
CA SER A 459 -21.52 -27.11 11.41
C SER A 459 -20.46 -27.95 10.72
N LEU A 460 -19.67 -28.74 11.46
CA LEU A 460 -18.70 -29.69 10.90
C LEU A 460 -19.37 -30.71 9.97
N LYS A 461 -20.54 -31.25 10.34
CA LYS A 461 -21.31 -32.16 9.47
C LYS A 461 -21.75 -31.52 8.16
N ARG A 462 -21.96 -30.19 8.15
CA ARG A 462 -22.33 -29.41 6.95
C ARG A 462 -21.11 -28.93 6.16
N GLY A 463 -19.89 -29.16 6.62
CA GLY A 463 -18.67 -28.65 6.03
C GLY A 463 -18.50 -27.14 6.16
N LEU A 464 -19.22 -26.49 7.08
CA LEU A 464 -19.13 -25.07 7.33
C LEU A 464 -17.91 -24.75 8.19
N ARG A 465 -17.22 -23.67 7.86
CA ARG A 465 -16.14 -23.11 8.68
C ARG A 465 -16.68 -21.96 9.53
N PRO A 466 -16.23 -21.82 10.79
CA PRO A 466 -16.63 -20.69 11.62
C PRO A 466 -16.01 -19.39 11.08
N SER A 467 -16.70 -18.30 11.32
CA SER A 467 -16.20 -16.94 11.05
C SER A 467 -15.26 -16.40 12.13
N GLY A 468 -15.28 -17.01 13.33
CA GLY A 468 -14.41 -16.69 14.46
C GLY A 468 -14.07 -17.97 15.22
N ASP A 469 -13.52 -17.87 16.42
CA ASP A 469 -13.16 -18.99 17.30
C ASP A 469 -12.27 -20.04 16.61
N LEU A 470 -11.28 -19.59 15.82
CA LEU A 470 -10.47 -20.47 14.98
C LEU A 470 -9.59 -21.43 15.76
N ILE A 471 -9.09 -21.04 16.93
CA ILE A 471 -8.25 -21.89 17.78
C ILE A 471 -9.04 -23.05 18.36
N PRO A 472 -10.17 -22.81 19.07
CA PRO A 472 -11.04 -23.89 19.58
C PRO A 472 -11.51 -24.84 18.47
N TRP A 473 -11.91 -24.29 17.32
CA TRP A 473 -12.32 -25.09 16.17
C TRP A 473 -11.20 -25.99 15.64
N THR A 474 -10.01 -25.45 15.48
CA THR A 474 -8.85 -26.20 15.00
C THR A 474 -8.48 -27.31 15.98
N LEU A 475 -8.46 -27.03 17.26
CA LEU A 475 -8.21 -28.02 18.31
C LEU A 475 -9.24 -29.16 18.29
N THR A 476 -10.54 -28.80 18.20
CA THR A 476 -11.60 -29.79 18.11
C THR A 476 -11.50 -30.65 16.85
N GLN A 477 -11.17 -30.06 15.70
CA GLN A 477 -11.06 -30.77 14.42
C GLN A 477 -9.86 -31.73 14.40
N HIS A 478 -8.72 -31.35 14.96
CA HIS A 478 -7.50 -32.15 14.91
C HIS A 478 -7.36 -33.16 16.05
N PHE A 479 -7.82 -32.80 17.22
CA PHE A 479 -7.59 -33.59 18.42
C PHE A 479 -8.86 -34.27 18.98
N LEU A 480 -10.03 -33.98 18.42
CA LEU A 480 -11.33 -34.50 18.88
C LEU A 480 -11.59 -34.26 20.39
N HIS A 481 -10.84 -33.40 21.03
CA HIS A 481 -10.99 -33.07 22.44
C HIS A 481 -12.06 -31.99 22.65
N ASP A 482 -12.66 -32.01 23.82
CA ASP A 482 -13.61 -31.00 24.28
C ASP A 482 -12.83 -29.72 24.59
N SER A 483 -12.60 -28.89 23.55
CA SER A 483 -11.96 -27.56 23.65
C SER A 483 -12.99 -26.43 23.74
N PHE A 484 -14.15 -26.77 24.27
CA PHE A 484 -15.32 -25.88 24.33
C PHE A 484 -15.34 -24.98 25.56
#